data_ba18941ef56dc5fe46f7e1727373ba89
#
_entry.id   ba18941ef56dc5fe46f7e1727373ba89
#
_cell.length_a   1.000
_cell.length_b   1.000
_cell.length_c   1.000
_cell.angle_alpha   90.00
_cell.angle_beta   90.00
_cell.angle_gamma   90.00
#
_symmetry.space_group_name_H-M   'P 1'
#
loop_
_entity.id
_entity.type
_entity.pdbx_description
1 polymer ?
#
loop_
_entity_poly.entity_id
_entity_poly.type
_entity_poly.pdbx_seq_one_letter_code
_entity_poly.pdbx_strand_id
1 'polypeptide(L)' 'MSVADALMLMLVFGGFILSLIAFIVTIVVAILDSKKDRL' A
#
# COMPACT_ATOMS: atom_id res chain seq x y z
N MET A 1 19.83 -1.85 -20.88
CA MET A 1 18.73 -1.24 -20.13
C MET A 1 18.77 0.27 -20.29
N SER A 2 17.66 0.85 -20.62
CA SER A 2 17.56 2.29 -20.79
C SER A 2 17.07 2.94 -19.52
N VAL A 3 17.21 4.28 -19.45
CA VAL A 3 16.70 5.05 -18.31
C VAL A 3 15.19 4.89 -18.21
N ALA A 4 14.50 4.81 -19.33
CA ALA A 4 13.06 4.62 -19.35
C ALA A 4 12.66 3.30 -18.71
N ASP A 5 13.41 2.23 -18.97
CA ASP A 5 13.13 0.93 -18.35
C ASP A 5 13.34 0.97 -16.84
N ALA A 6 14.39 1.65 -16.40
CA ALA A 6 14.65 1.80 -14.97
C ALA A 6 13.54 2.57 -14.28
N LEU A 7 13.07 3.64 -14.90
CA LEU A 7 11.95 4.43 -14.37
C LEU A 7 10.66 3.61 -14.29
N MET A 8 10.41 2.81 -15.31
CA MET A 8 9.23 1.94 -15.31
C MET A 8 9.29 0.92 -14.20
N LEU A 9 10.43 0.27 -14.01
CA LEU A 9 10.62 -0.72 -12.96
C LEU A 9 10.44 -0.08 -11.58
N MET A 10 11.01 1.11 -11.40
CA MET A 10 10.86 1.84 -10.15
C MET A 10 9.40 2.18 -9.87
N LEU A 11 8.69 2.63 -10.89
CA LEU A 11 7.28 3.01 -10.72
C LEU A 11 6.43 1.80 -10.37
N VAL A 12 6.60 0.69 -11.07
CA VAL A 12 5.84 -0.53 -10.83
C VAL A 12 6.16 -1.09 -9.45
N PHE A 13 7.43 -1.17 -9.11
CA PHE A 13 7.86 -1.71 -7.83
C PHE A 13 7.41 -0.81 -6.67
N GLY A 14 7.62 0.48 -6.81
CA GLY A 14 7.19 1.44 -5.80
C GLY A 14 5.68 1.44 -5.60
N GLY A 15 4.92 1.38 -6.69
CA GLY A 15 3.47 1.29 -6.62
C GLY A 15 3.00 0.03 -5.93
N PHE A 16 3.67 -1.10 -6.18
CA PHE A 16 3.36 -2.37 -5.54
C PHE A 16 3.55 -2.27 -4.03
N ILE A 17 4.68 -1.74 -3.60
CA ILE A 17 4.98 -1.60 -2.17
C ILE A 17 3.99 -0.64 -1.50
N LEU A 18 3.71 0.49 -2.13
CA LEU A 18 2.74 1.44 -1.61
C LEU A 18 1.36 0.81 -1.47
N SER A 19 0.96 -0.01 -2.43
CA SER A 19 -0.33 -0.70 -2.38
C SER A 19 -0.40 -1.65 -1.19
N LEU A 20 0.69 -2.37 -0.92
CA LEU A 20 0.74 -3.27 0.23
C LEU A 20 0.61 -2.52 1.54
N ILE A 21 1.33 -1.41 1.68
CA ILE A 21 1.27 -0.58 2.88
C ILE A 21 -0.14 -0.03 3.07
N ALA A 22 -0.73 0.51 2.02
CA ALA A 22 -2.08 1.05 2.06
C ALA A 22 -3.09 -0.02 2.44
N PHE A 23 -2.92 -1.22 1.92
CA PHE A 23 -3.80 -2.33 2.23
C PHE A 23 -3.75 -2.68 3.72
N ILE A 24 -2.54 -2.80 4.25
CA ILE A 24 -2.34 -3.12 5.67
C ILE A 24 -2.94 -2.02 6.55
N VAL A 25 -2.67 -0.76 6.22
CA VAL A 25 -3.20 0.37 6.97
C VAL A 25 -4.73 0.37 6.96
N THR A 26 -5.32 0.07 5.81
CA THR A 26 -6.78 0.01 5.69
C THR A 26 -7.36 -1.08 6.59
N ILE A 27 -6.72 -2.25 6.64
CA ILE A 27 -7.16 -3.35 7.49
C ILE A 27 -7.06 -2.95 8.97
N VAL A 28 -5.93 -2.37 9.36
CA VAL A 28 -5.72 -1.96 10.74
C VAL A 28 -6.77 -0.93 11.17
N VAL A 29 -7.03 0.06 10.33
CA VAL A 29 -8.03 1.08 10.61
C VAL A 29 -9.41 0.45 10.72
N ALA A 30 -9.74 -0.48 9.84
CA ALA A 30 -11.03 -1.17 9.88
C ALA A 30 -11.22 -1.95 11.18
N ILE A 31 -10.17 -2.63 11.64
CA ILE A 31 -10.23 -3.38 12.89
C ILE A 31 -10.42 -2.44 14.07
N LEU A 32 -9.67 -1.35 14.12
CA LEU A 32 -9.79 -0.37 15.19
C LEU A 32 -11.16 0.27 15.22
N ASP A 33 -11.69 0.58 14.06
CA ASP A 33 -13.02 1.17 13.95
C ASP A 33 -14.09 0.20 14.42
N SER A 34 -13.94 -1.06 14.08
CA SER A 34 -14.87 -2.11 14.51
C SER A 34 -14.85 -2.27 16.02
N LYS A 35 -13.68 -2.20 16.62
CA LYS A 35 -13.54 -2.27 18.07
C LYS A 35 -14.23 -1.10 18.77
N LYS A 36 -14.10 0.08 18.18
CA LYS A 36 -14.74 1.28 18.70
C LYS A 36 -16.25 1.16 18.70
N ASP A 37 -16.77 0.54 17.66
CA ASP A 37 -18.20 0.38 17.48
C ASP A 37 -18.81 -0.53 18.53
N ARG A 38 -18.05 -1.48 19.02
CA ARG A 38 -18.51 -2.44 20.01
C ARG A 38 -18.61 -1.89 21.41
N LEU A 39 -17.83 -0.85 21.66
CA LEU A 39 -17.87 -0.21 22.96
C LEU A 39 -19.05 0.73 23.09
#